data_e75790ea0530a2c9f3eaa08ba95a7371
#
_entry.id   e75790ea0530a2c9f3eaa08ba95a7371
#
_cell.length_a   1.000
_cell.length_b   1.000
_cell.length_c   1.000
_cell.angle_alpha   90.00
_cell.angle_beta   90.00
_cell.angle_gamma   90.00
#
_symmetry.space_group_name_H-M   'P 1'
#
loop_
_entity.id
_entity.type
_entity.pdbx_description
1 polymer ?
#
loop_
_entity_poly.entity_id
_entity_poly.type
_entity_poly.pdbx_seq_one_letter_code
_entity_poly.pdbx_strand_id
1 'polypeptide(L)'
;MRELCVVGGPSPERADAALNRRRIVRAAAELIARHGPEAVSMDEVARAAGVGVGTVYRRFGDRARLVYAVIDDRERDFQDAFIHGPPPLGPGAPAPERLRAFLHALADRTEAQAELLVMAESGPPDARFRDGSYALYHMHLAMLLGRVRPGVDTAYLADALLAPLAANLFLHQRRTRGMPLDRVKAGLDALIAGLVPVPNRTVHDPSGESL
;
A
#
# COMPACT_ATOMS: atom_id res chain seq x y z
N MET A 1 22.81 35.74 23.92
CA MET A 1 22.20 34.41 23.91
C MET A 1 20.70 34.59 23.63
N ARG A 2 20.25 34.30 22.44
CA ARG A 2 18.83 34.36 22.06
C ARG A 2 18.21 32.99 22.35
N GLU A 3 17.30 32.93 23.28
CA GLU A 3 16.46 31.75 23.53
C GLU A 3 15.62 31.47 22.30
N LEU A 4 15.80 30.28 21.74
CA LEU A 4 14.93 29.73 20.70
C LEU A 4 13.58 29.40 21.35
N CYS A 5 12.54 30.15 20.99
CA CYS A 5 11.17 29.79 21.32
C CYS A 5 10.87 28.42 20.79
N VAL A 6 10.67 27.44 21.66
CA VAL A 6 10.11 26.13 21.34
C VAL A 6 8.69 26.37 20.84
N VAL A 7 8.47 26.12 19.54
CA VAL A 7 7.13 26.19 18.95
C VAL A 7 6.27 25.14 19.65
N GLY A 8 5.25 25.61 20.38
CA GLY A 8 4.36 24.81 21.19
C GLY A 8 3.68 23.73 20.35
N GLY A 9 3.56 22.52 20.92
CA GLY A 9 2.81 21.41 20.34
C GLY A 9 1.35 21.79 20.00
N PRO A 10 0.63 20.96 19.26
CA PRO A 10 -0.74 21.24 18.86
C PRO A 10 -1.61 21.53 20.09
N SER A 11 -2.46 22.56 20.01
CA SER A 11 -3.37 22.89 21.11
C SER A 11 -4.23 21.67 21.49
N PRO A 12 -4.62 21.52 22.78
CA PRO A 12 -5.46 20.40 23.24
C PRO A 12 -6.68 20.15 22.36
N GLU A 13 -7.35 21.20 21.91
CA GLU A 13 -8.51 21.10 20.99
C GLU A 13 -8.16 20.49 19.62
N ARG A 14 -6.96 20.78 19.10
CA ARG A 14 -6.49 20.17 17.84
C ARG A 14 -6.12 18.71 18.04
N ALA A 15 -5.56 18.36 19.20
CA ALA A 15 -5.24 16.98 19.56
C ALA A 15 -6.51 16.14 19.70
N ASP A 16 -7.52 16.64 20.40
CA ASP A 16 -8.83 16.00 20.56
C ASP A 16 -9.56 15.86 19.21
N ALA A 17 -9.47 16.88 18.39
CA ALA A 17 -10.04 16.85 17.04
C ALA A 17 -9.36 15.79 16.16
N ALA A 18 -8.05 15.62 16.24
CA ALA A 18 -7.30 14.60 15.52
C ALA A 18 -7.63 13.19 16.05
N LEU A 19 -7.73 13.02 17.37
CA LEU A 19 -8.11 11.76 17.99
C LEU A 19 -9.51 11.31 17.57
N ASN A 20 -10.49 12.24 17.63
CA ASN A 20 -11.85 11.95 17.18
C ASN A 20 -11.92 11.61 15.69
N ARG A 21 -11.12 12.28 14.83
CA ARG A 21 -11.03 11.93 13.41
C ARG A 21 -10.55 10.47 13.24
N ARG A 22 -9.47 10.08 13.92
CA ARG A 22 -8.93 8.71 13.87
C ARG A 22 -9.96 7.69 14.34
N ARG A 23 -10.69 7.96 15.44
CA ARG A 23 -11.74 7.06 15.94
C ARG A 23 -12.85 6.85 14.93
N ILE A 24 -13.31 7.92 14.27
CA ILE A 24 -14.36 7.85 13.25
C ILE A 24 -13.87 7.04 12.04
N VAL A 25 -12.67 7.34 11.52
CA VAL A 25 -12.10 6.65 10.36
C VAL A 25 -11.87 5.16 10.65
N ARG A 26 -11.37 4.82 11.84
CA ARG A 26 -11.20 3.43 12.26
C ARG A 26 -12.53 2.68 12.35
N ALA A 27 -13.54 3.27 12.99
CA ALA A 27 -14.87 2.67 13.10
C ALA A 27 -15.50 2.46 11.70
N ALA A 28 -15.35 3.44 10.80
CA ALA A 28 -15.80 3.30 9.41
C ALA A 28 -15.05 2.18 8.69
N ALA A 29 -13.73 2.07 8.84
CA ALA A 29 -12.91 1.03 8.25
C ALA A 29 -13.34 -0.39 8.70
N GLU A 30 -13.65 -0.57 9.99
CA GLU A 30 -14.14 -1.83 10.55
C GLU A 30 -15.53 -2.21 10.04
N LEU A 31 -16.43 -1.23 9.91
CA LEU A 31 -17.77 -1.45 9.36
C LEU A 31 -17.72 -1.78 7.86
N ILE A 32 -16.92 -1.05 7.09
CA ILE A 32 -16.71 -1.31 5.66
C ILE A 32 -16.14 -2.72 5.43
N ALA A 33 -15.19 -3.14 6.24
CA ALA A 33 -14.59 -4.47 6.11
C ALA A 33 -15.60 -5.61 6.37
N ARG A 34 -16.62 -5.36 7.23
CA ARG A 34 -17.67 -6.36 7.57
C ARG A 34 -18.85 -6.37 6.62
N HIS A 35 -19.25 -5.22 6.13
CA HIS A 35 -20.53 -5.04 5.45
C HIS A 35 -20.42 -4.51 4.03
N GLY A 36 -19.22 -4.14 3.60
CA GLY A 36 -18.98 -3.42 2.34
C GLY A 36 -19.24 -1.91 2.46
N PRO A 37 -18.70 -1.10 1.52
CA PRO A 37 -18.81 0.35 1.59
C PRO A 37 -20.24 0.87 1.40
N GLU A 38 -21.07 0.16 0.63
CA GLU A 38 -22.44 0.58 0.33
C GLU A 38 -23.39 0.44 1.52
N ALA A 39 -23.14 -0.52 2.41
CA ALA A 39 -23.98 -0.82 3.55
C ALA A 39 -23.73 0.06 4.78
N VAL A 40 -22.66 0.86 4.80
CA VAL A 40 -22.23 1.66 5.96
C VAL A 40 -22.93 3.01 5.99
N SER A 41 -23.63 3.31 7.09
CA SER A 41 -24.28 4.60 7.33
C SER A 41 -23.47 5.49 8.29
N MET A 42 -23.66 6.82 8.17
CA MET A 42 -23.01 7.80 9.04
C MET A 42 -23.42 7.64 10.50
N ASP A 43 -24.67 7.19 10.76
CA ASP A 43 -25.21 6.93 12.11
C ASP A 43 -24.54 5.72 12.78
N GLU A 44 -24.33 4.64 12.01
CA GLU A 44 -23.62 3.44 12.51
C GLU A 44 -22.18 3.77 12.83
N VAL A 45 -21.50 4.54 11.98
CA VAL A 45 -20.13 4.99 12.23
C VAL A 45 -20.05 5.87 13.47
N ALA A 46 -21.00 6.81 13.65
CA ALA A 46 -21.04 7.67 14.82
C ALA A 46 -21.19 6.84 16.11
N ARG A 47 -22.11 5.85 16.10
CA ARG A 47 -22.34 4.95 17.22
C ARG A 47 -21.10 4.09 17.52
N ALA A 48 -20.49 3.50 16.51
CA ALA A 48 -19.28 2.68 16.65
C ALA A 48 -18.06 3.50 17.13
N ALA A 49 -17.95 4.75 16.68
CA ALA A 49 -16.88 5.65 17.10
C ALA A 49 -17.12 6.29 18.48
N GLY A 50 -18.34 6.16 19.07
CA GLY A 50 -18.71 6.80 20.33
C GLY A 50 -18.73 8.32 20.23
N VAL A 51 -19.23 8.88 19.11
CA VAL A 51 -19.37 10.33 18.88
C VAL A 51 -20.78 10.66 18.41
N GLY A 52 -21.17 11.92 18.54
CA GLY A 52 -22.45 12.38 17.99
C GLY A 52 -22.44 12.36 16.44
N VAL A 53 -23.54 11.95 15.81
CA VAL A 53 -23.70 11.90 14.36
C VAL A 53 -23.44 13.26 13.69
N GLY A 54 -23.84 14.36 14.32
CA GLY A 54 -23.53 15.73 13.85
C GLY A 54 -22.03 16.02 13.80
N THR A 55 -21.22 15.34 14.62
CA THR A 55 -19.76 15.47 14.57
C THR A 55 -19.20 14.78 13.34
N VAL A 56 -19.75 13.62 12.95
CA VAL A 56 -19.35 12.89 11.74
C VAL A 56 -19.70 13.72 10.50
N TYR A 57 -20.93 14.20 10.40
CA TYR A 57 -21.38 15.06 9.27
C TYR A 57 -20.57 16.34 9.16
N ARG A 58 -20.36 17.04 10.26
CA ARG A 58 -19.56 18.28 10.25
C ARG A 58 -18.13 18.07 9.77
N ARG A 59 -17.55 16.87 10.02
CA ARG A 59 -16.15 16.60 9.71
C ARG A 59 -15.95 16.03 8.31
N PHE A 60 -16.84 15.20 7.84
CA PHE A 60 -16.68 14.48 6.57
C PHE A 60 -17.71 14.93 5.51
N GLY A 61 -18.78 15.58 5.91
CA GLY A 61 -19.83 16.04 5.01
C GLY A 61 -20.79 14.93 4.61
N ASP A 62 -20.30 13.91 3.94
CA ASP A 62 -21.08 12.79 3.44
C ASP A 62 -20.33 11.44 3.54
N ARG A 63 -21.04 10.37 3.20
CA ARG A 63 -20.52 9.00 3.23
C ARG A 63 -19.35 8.81 2.26
N ALA A 64 -19.43 9.37 1.06
CA ALA A 64 -18.38 9.21 0.06
C ALA A 64 -17.05 9.79 0.56
N ARG A 65 -17.07 10.98 1.11
CA ARG A 65 -15.88 11.62 1.71
C ARG A 65 -15.35 10.85 2.91
N LEU A 66 -16.23 10.23 3.71
CA LEU A 66 -15.78 9.36 4.80
C LEU A 66 -15.08 8.11 4.26
N VAL A 67 -15.61 7.49 3.21
CA VAL A 67 -14.98 6.35 2.53
C VAL A 67 -13.61 6.73 1.97
N TYR A 68 -13.50 7.87 1.28
CA TYR A 68 -12.21 8.39 0.83
C TYR A 68 -11.22 8.61 1.99
N ALA A 69 -11.70 9.14 3.13
CA ALA A 69 -10.85 9.31 4.29
C ALA A 69 -10.33 7.99 4.88
N VAL A 70 -11.09 6.90 4.74
CA VAL A 70 -10.64 5.54 5.11
C VAL A 70 -9.55 5.05 4.16
N ILE A 71 -9.71 5.27 2.85
CA ILE A 71 -8.69 4.93 1.84
C ILE A 71 -7.39 5.67 2.13
N ASP A 72 -7.46 6.98 2.34
CA ASP A 72 -6.31 7.84 2.63
C ASP A 72 -5.57 7.44 3.92
N ASP A 73 -6.31 7.04 4.97
CA ASP A 73 -5.71 6.66 6.25
C ASP A 73 -4.92 5.36 6.11
N ARG A 74 -5.51 4.36 5.46
CA ARG A 74 -4.85 3.08 5.16
C ARG A 74 -3.67 3.24 4.20
N GLU A 75 -3.77 4.21 3.29
CA GLU A 75 -2.66 4.55 2.39
C GLU A 75 -1.47 5.08 3.17
N ARG A 76 -1.69 6.03 4.10
CA ARG A 76 -0.63 6.56 4.95
C ARG A 76 0.00 5.50 5.84
N ASP A 77 -0.80 4.62 6.43
CA ASP A 77 -0.30 3.51 7.24
C ASP A 77 0.59 2.58 6.42
N PHE A 78 0.21 2.28 5.18
CA PHE A 78 1.02 1.45 4.29
C PHE A 78 2.32 2.17 3.87
N GLN A 79 2.24 3.46 3.52
CA GLN A 79 3.41 4.26 3.19
C GLN A 79 4.39 4.34 4.36
N ASP A 80 3.89 4.59 5.57
CA ASP A 80 4.71 4.64 6.78
C ASP A 80 5.39 3.28 7.04
N ALA A 81 4.69 2.18 6.82
CA ALA A 81 5.22 0.84 7.02
C ALA A 81 6.41 0.52 6.11
N PHE A 82 6.41 0.89 4.82
CA PHE A 82 7.53 0.60 3.93
C PHE A 82 8.64 1.66 3.94
N ILE A 83 8.35 2.88 4.43
CA ILE A 83 9.33 3.97 4.53
C ILE A 83 10.07 3.91 5.88
N HIS A 84 9.33 3.73 6.98
CA HIS A 84 9.85 3.87 8.34
C HIS A 84 9.65 2.61 9.21
N GLY A 85 8.83 1.65 8.77
CA GLY A 85 8.49 0.46 9.53
C GLY A 85 9.66 -0.54 9.69
N PRO A 86 9.44 -1.63 10.41
CA PRO A 86 10.45 -2.65 10.60
C PRO A 86 10.70 -3.48 9.34
N PRO A 87 11.90 -4.11 9.22
CA PRO A 87 12.16 -5.09 8.17
C PRO A 87 11.19 -6.29 8.27
N PRO A 88 10.88 -6.99 7.16
CA PRO A 88 11.49 -6.82 5.84
C PRO A 88 10.81 -5.75 4.97
N LEU A 89 9.65 -5.21 5.35
CA LEU A 89 8.93 -4.21 4.56
C LEU A 89 9.65 -2.86 4.60
N GLY A 90 9.99 -2.40 5.79
CA GLY A 90 10.75 -1.18 6.02
C GLY A 90 12.26 -1.34 5.78
N PRO A 91 13.03 -0.28 6.10
CA PRO A 91 14.49 -0.29 5.96
C PRO A 91 15.17 -1.36 6.82
N GLY A 92 16.36 -1.81 6.41
CA GLY A 92 17.21 -2.73 7.17
C GLY A 92 17.31 -4.14 6.60
N ALA A 93 16.38 -4.59 5.76
CA ALA A 93 16.49 -5.86 5.03
C ALA A 93 17.18 -5.68 3.67
N PRO A 94 17.74 -6.77 3.08
CA PRO A 94 18.27 -6.78 1.70
C PRO A 94 17.20 -6.37 0.67
N ALA A 95 17.64 -5.72 -0.42
CA ALA A 95 16.72 -5.21 -1.43
C ALA A 95 15.77 -6.26 -2.04
N PRO A 96 16.19 -7.51 -2.33
CA PRO A 96 15.29 -8.55 -2.82
C PRO A 96 14.18 -8.92 -1.80
N GLU A 97 14.51 -8.96 -0.51
CA GLU A 97 13.55 -9.25 0.55
C GLU A 97 12.55 -8.10 0.71
N ARG A 98 13.02 -6.87 0.68
CA ARG A 98 12.16 -5.68 0.71
C ARG A 98 11.23 -5.61 -0.50
N LEU A 99 11.73 -5.91 -1.69
CA LEU A 99 10.95 -5.94 -2.94
C LEU A 99 9.79 -6.95 -2.81
N ARG A 100 10.10 -8.16 -2.34
CA ARG A 100 9.12 -9.20 -2.08
C ARG A 100 8.10 -8.78 -1.03
N ALA A 101 8.54 -8.30 0.11
CA ALA A 101 7.70 -7.88 1.22
C ALA A 101 6.75 -6.74 0.80
N PHE A 102 7.24 -5.77 0.04
CA PHE A 102 6.43 -4.67 -0.47
C PHE A 102 5.31 -5.15 -1.40
N LEU A 103 5.63 -5.99 -2.39
CA LEU A 103 4.64 -6.51 -3.34
C LEU A 103 3.60 -7.43 -2.64
N HIS A 104 4.02 -8.23 -1.68
CA HIS A 104 3.11 -9.04 -0.87
C HIS A 104 2.18 -8.18 -0.01
N ALA A 105 2.72 -7.18 0.69
CA ALA A 105 1.92 -6.26 1.50
C ALA A 105 0.97 -5.41 0.64
N LEU A 106 1.39 -5.01 -0.56
CA LEU A 106 0.51 -4.33 -1.52
C LEU A 106 -0.60 -5.26 -2.02
N ALA A 107 -0.32 -6.55 -2.26
CA ALA A 107 -1.34 -7.54 -2.61
C ALA A 107 -2.36 -7.74 -1.48
N ASP A 108 -1.91 -7.84 -0.22
CA ASP A 108 -2.78 -7.94 0.96
C ASP A 108 -3.67 -6.70 1.11
N ARG A 109 -3.08 -5.51 0.92
CA ARG A 109 -3.81 -4.24 0.94
C ARG A 109 -4.85 -4.17 -0.17
N THR A 110 -4.48 -4.57 -1.40
CA THR A 110 -5.41 -4.59 -2.53
C THR A 110 -6.56 -5.57 -2.27
N GLU A 111 -6.29 -6.76 -1.73
CA GLU A 111 -7.34 -7.71 -1.33
C GLU A 111 -8.32 -7.11 -0.32
N ALA A 112 -7.79 -6.47 0.72
CA ALA A 112 -8.62 -5.89 1.78
C ALA A 112 -9.45 -4.67 1.35
N GLN A 113 -9.10 -4.04 0.23
CA GLN A 113 -9.70 -2.77 -0.21
C GLN A 113 -10.13 -2.79 -1.68
N ALA A 114 -10.14 -3.94 -2.34
CA ALA A 114 -10.32 -4.04 -3.78
C ALA A 114 -11.57 -3.30 -4.31
N GLU A 115 -12.69 -3.39 -3.62
CA GLU A 115 -13.93 -2.68 -4.00
C GLU A 115 -13.79 -1.16 -3.92
N LEU A 116 -13.15 -0.67 -2.85
CA LEU A 116 -12.90 0.77 -2.69
C LEU A 116 -11.91 1.29 -3.73
N LEU A 117 -10.88 0.50 -4.05
CA LEU A 117 -9.88 0.86 -5.04
C LEU A 117 -10.47 0.87 -6.45
N VAL A 118 -11.36 -0.08 -6.79
CA VAL A 118 -12.10 -0.05 -8.07
C VAL A 118 -12.94 1.21 -8.18
N MET A 119 -13.64 1.61 -7.12
CA MET A 119 -14.40 2.87 -7.13
C MET A 119 -13.49 4.08 -7.36
N ALA A 120 -12.32 4.11 -6.74
CA ALA A 120 -11.34 5.17 -6.92
C ALA A 120 -10.70 5.18 -8.32
N GLU A 121 -10.49 3.98 -8.90
CA GLU A 121 -9.92 3.79 -10.24
C GLU A 121 -10.97 3.91 -11.37
N SER A 122 -12.28 3.97 -11.05
CA SER A 122 -13.39 4.05 -12.03
C SER A 122 -13.59 5.43 -12.65
N GLY A 123 -12.56 6.26 -12.64
CA GLY A 123 -12.52 7.59 -13.27
C GLY A 123 -11.98 7.57 -14.70
N PRO A 124 -11.37 8.67 -15.16
CA PRO A 124 -10.65 8.74 -16.44
C PRO A 124 -9.59 7.62 -16.54
N PRO A 125 -9.17 7.21 -17.75
CA PRO A 125 -8.22 6.11 -17.94
C PRO A 125 -6.90 6.25 -17.17
N ASP A 126 -6.53 7.48 -16.82
CA ASP A 126 -5.33 7.83 -16.07
C ASP A 126 -5.58 8.08 -14.57
N ALA A 127 -6.80 7.83 -14.04
CA ALA A 127 -7.17 8.12 -12.66
C ALA A 127 -6.20 7.47 -11.65
N ARG A 128 -5.83 6.21 -11.88
CA ARG A 128 -4.88 5.47 -11.07
C ARG A 128 -3.50 6.14 -10.98
N PHE A 129 -3.05 6.77 -12.08
CA PHE A 129 -1.71 7.36 -12.20
C PHE A 129 -1.65 8.81 -11.69
N ARG A 130 -2.82 9.44 -11.50
CA ARG A 130 -2.92 10.80 -10.94
C ARG A 130 -2.81 10.82 -9.43
N ASP A 131 -3.07 9.70 -8.78
CA ASP A 131 -2.89 9.56 -7.34
C ASP A 131 -1.39 9.46 -7.02
N GLY A 132 -0.94 10.27 -6.05
CA GLY A 132 0.44 10.30 -5.59
C GLY A 132 0.94 8.95 -5.06
N SER A 133 0.03 8.06 -4.66
CA SER A 133 0.34 6.71 -4.21
C SER A 133 1.04 5.88 -5.28
N TYR A 134 0.53 5.89 -6.52
CA TYR A 134 1.17 5.16 -7.62
C TYR A 134 2.60 5.64 -7.87
N ALA A 135 2.80 6.95 -7.93
CA ALA A 135 4.12 7.54 -8.15
C ALA A 135 5.11 7.14 -7.04
N LEU A 136 4.64 7.11 -5.79
CA LEU A 136 5.46 6.71 -4.64
C LEU A 136 5.82 5.22 -4.69
N TYR A 137 4.88 4.33 -5.02
CA TYR A 137 5.15 2.90 -5.19
C TYR A 137 6.11 2.62 -6.33
N HIS A 138 5.90 3.28 -7.47
CA HIS A 138 6.77 3.19 -8.62
C HIS A 138 8.20 3.61 -8.28
N MET A 139 8.39 4.76 -7.63
CA MET A 139 9.69 5.25 -7.18
C MET A 139 10.35 4.27 -6.19
N HIS A 140 9.60 3.74 -5.23
CA HIS A 140 10.11 2.78 -4.25
C HIS A 140 10.58 1.50 -4.91
N LEU A 141 9.77 0.94 -5.82
CA LEU A 141 10.12 -0.26 -6.58
C LEU A 141 11.33 -0.03 -7.49
N ALA A 142 11.36 1.07 -8.23
CA ALA A 142 12.49 1.42 -9.10
C ALA A 142 13.80 1.53 -8.32
N MET A 143 13.77 2.14 -7.12
CA MET A 143 14.93 2.20 -6.22
C MET A 143 15.39 0.81 -5.78
N LEU A 144 14.47 -0.08 -5.39
CA LEU A 144 14.81 -1.45 -4.98
C LEU A 144 15.35 -2.27 -6.16
N LEU A 145 14.70 -2.18 -7.33
CA LEU A 145 15.13 -2.85 -8.56
C LEU A 145 16.54 -2.47 -8.99
N GLY A 146 16.89 -1.18 -8.89
CA GLY A 146 18.25 -0.71 -9.19
C GLY A 146 19.32 -1.30 -8.28
N ARG A 147 18.94 -1.67 -7.03
CA ARG A 147 19.82 -2.38 -6.09
C ARG A 147 19.87 -3.88 -6.32
N VAL A 148 18.75 -4.49 -6.75
CA VAL A 148 18.66 -5.93 -7.05
C VAL A 148 19.40 -6.27 -8.33
N ARG A 149 19.24 -5.46 -9.37
CA ARG A 149 19.80 -5.68 -10.70
C ARG A 149 20.21 -4.36 -11.35
N PRO A 150 21.44 -3.89 -11.14
CA PRO A 150 21.93 -2.69 -11.80
C PRO A 150 21.90 -2.81 -13.32
N GLY A 151 21.59 -1.71 -14.02
CA GLY A 151 21.62 -1.64 -15.48
C GLY A 151 20.34 -2.07 -16.20
N VAL A 152 19.26 -2.44 -15.47
CA VAL A 152 17.95 -2.70 -16.08
C VAL A 152 17.11 -1.43 -16.17
N ASP A 153 16.10 -1.43 -17.03
CA ASP A 153 15.07 -0.38 -17.04
C ASP A 153 14.17 -0.54 -15.83
N THR A 154 14.55 0.13 -14.73
CA THR A 154 13.84 0.05 -13.44
C THR A 154 12.48 0.70 -13.50
N ALA A 155 12.26 1.68 -14.38
CA ALA A 155 10.97 2.34 -14.52
C ALA A 155 9.95 1.38 -15.15
N TYR A 156 10.30 0.77 -16.29
CA TYR A 156 9.43 -0.22 -16.92
C TYR A 156 9.14 -1.42 -16.03
N LEU A 157 10.16 -1.92 -15.31
CA LEU A 157 9.98 -3.06 -14.42
C LEU A 157 9.12 -2.73 -13.20
N ALA A 158 9.18 -1.51 -12.67
CA ALA A 158 8.29 -1.05 -11.60
C ALA A 158 6.83 -1.05 -12.07
N ASP A 159 6.55 -0.51 -13.26
CA ASP A 159 5.20 -0.57 -13.87
C ASP A 159 4.75 -2.01 -14.09
N ALA A 160 5.61 -2.88 -14.61
CA ALA A 160 5.29 -4.28 -14.85
C ALA A 160 4.95 -5.06 -13.57
N LEU A 161 5.62 -4.76 -12.45
CA LEU A 161 5.34 -5.37 -11.15
C LEU A 161 4.07 -4.80 -10.48
N LEU A 162 3.72 -3.55 -10.75
CA LEU A 162 2.48 -2.93 -10.25
C LEU A 162 1.24 -3.30 -11.07
N ALA A 163 1.40 -3.64 -12.35
CA ALA A 163 0.29 -3.92 -13.24
C ALA A 163 -0.66 -5.05 -12.75
N PRO A 164 -0.19 -6.21 -12.27
CA PRO A 164 -1.06 -7.27 -11.77
C PRO A 164 -1.81 -6.90 -10.48
N LEU A 165 -1.40 -5.84 -9.79
CA LEU A 165 -2.02 -5.33 -8.57
C LEU A 165 -2.99 -4.16 -8.83
N ALA A 166 -3.30 -3.85 -10.09
CA ALA A 166 -4.40 -2.96 -10.44
C ALA A 166 -5.74 -3.55 -9.96
N ALA A 167 -6.57 -2.75 -9.29
CA ALA A 167 -7.75 -3.25 -8.60
C ALA A 167 -8.69 -4.03 -9.52
N ASN A 168 -8.91 -3.56 -10.74
CA ASN A 168 -9.77 -4.24 -11.72
C ASN A 168 -9.22 -5.63 -12.14
N LEU A 169 -7.93 -5.73 -12.46
CA LEU A 169 -7.31 -7.00 -12.80
C LEU A 169 -7.25 -7.93 -11.60
N PHE A 170 -6.90 -7.39 -10.44
CA PHE A 170 -6.83 -8.14 -9.19
C PHE A 170 -8.19 -8.76 -8.84
N LEU A 171 -9.28 -7.98 -8.86
CA LEU A 171 -10.62 -8.49 -8.61
C LEU A 171 -11.07 -9.54 -9.65
N HIS A 172 -10.75 -9.33 -10.93
CA HIS A 172 -11.02 -10.32 -11.96
C HIS A 172 -10.31 -11.64 -11.66
N GLN A 173 -9.03 -11.60 -11.31
CA GLN A 173 -8.27 -12.80 -10.93
C GLN A 173 -8.84 -13.49 -9.70
N ARG A 174 -9.17 -12.72 -8.65
CA ARG A 174 -9.66 -13.24 -7.38
C ARG A 174 -11.08 -13.80 -7.49
N ARG A 175 -12.01 -13.02 -8.05
CA ARG A 175 -13.44 -13.35 -8.03
C ARG A 175 -13.91 -14.11 -9.27
N THR A 176 -13.50 -13.68 -10.46
CA THR A 176 -13.96 -14.30 -11.70
C THR A 176 -13.19 -15.60 -12.01
N ARG A 177 -11.86 -15.58 -11.83
CA ARG A 177 -11.01 -16.75 -12.08
C ARG A 177 -10.79 -17.64 -10.86
N GLY A 178 -11.30 -17.26 -9.68
CA GLY A 178 -11.17 -18.03 -8.43
C GLY A 178 -9.71 -18.22 -7.96
N MET A 179 -8.81 -17.32 -8.36
CA MET A 179 -7.39 -17.45 -8.04
C MET A 179 -7.17 -17.12 -6.55
N PRO A 180 -6.66 -18.01 -5.70
CA PRO A 180 -6.37 -17.69 -4.30
C PRO A 180 -5.26 -16.65 -4.16
N LEU A 181 -5.28 -15.86 -3.09
CA LEU A 181 -4.31 -14.79 -2.85
C LEU A 181 -2.86 -15.29 -2.84
N ASP A 182 -2.63 -16.45 -2.24
CA ASP A 182 -1.30 -17.07 -2.20
C ASP A 182 -0.77 -17.39 -3.61
N ARG A 183 -1.65 -17.73 -4.57
CA ARG A 183 -1.26 -17.93 -5.95
C ARG A 183 -0.87 -16.62 -6.63
N VAL A 184 -1.55 -15.51 -6.31
CA VAL A 184 -1.14 -14.17 -6.80
C VAL A 184 0.25 -13.83 -6.25
N LYS A 185 0.48 -14.02 -4.95
CA LYS A 185 1.77 -13.79 -4.30
C LYS A 185 2.88 -14.68 -4.88
N ALA A 186 2.59 -15.95 -5.10
CA ALA A 186 3.54 -16.86 -5.74
C ALA A 186 3.90 -16.44 -7.18
N GLY A 187 2.93 -15.88 -7.92
CA GLY A 187 3.17 -15.28 -9.24
C GLY A 187 4.12 -14.08 -9.17
N LEU A 188 3.92 -13.20 -8.18
CA LEU A 188 4.84 -12.08 -7.92
C LEU A 188 6.24 -12.56 -7.55
N ASP A 189 6.33 -13.61 -6.70
CA ASP A 189 7.62 -14.23 -6.34
C ASP A 189 8.35 -14.79 -7.57
N ALA A 190 7.62 -15.42 -8.50
CA ALA A 190 8.21 -15.92 -9.74
C ALA A 190 8.75 -14.80 -10.65
N LEU A 191 8.03 -13.67 -10.73
CA LEU A 191 8.50 -12.48 -11.45
C LEU A 191 9.78 -11.92 -10.82
N ILE A 192 9.81 -11.79 -9.48
CA ILE A 192 10.99 -11.31 -8.75
C ILE A 192 12.19 -12.27 -8.95
N ALA A 193 11.96 -13.58 -8.87
CA ALA A 193 13.02 -14.59 -9.05
C ALA A 193 13.72 -14.47 -10.41
N GLY A 194 12.97 -14.12 -11.46
CA GLY A 194 13.54 -13.83 -12.78
C GLY A 194 14.40 -12.57 -12.86
N LEU A 195 14.26 -11.67 -11.88
CA LEU A 195 15.01 -10.41 -11.80
C LEU A 195 16.27 -10.53 -10.92
N VAL A 196 16.29 -11.45 -9.95
CA VAL A 196 17.45 -11.66 -9.09
C VAL A 196 18.51 -12.44 -9.87
N PRO A 197 19.75 -11.93 -9.99
CA PRO A 197 20.82 -12.67 -10.65
C PRO A 197 21.07 -14.01 -9.95
N VAL A 198 21.03 -15.10 -10.69
CA VAL A 198 21.50 -16.39 -10.18
C VAL A 198 23.01 -16.24 -9.96
N PRO A 199 23.56 -16.53 -8.76
CA PRO A 199 24.99 -16.52 -8.57
C PRO A 199 25.62 -17.46 -9.59
N ASN A 200 26.54 -16.92 -10.40
CA ASN A 200 27.23 -17.69 -11.43
C ASN A 200 27.85 -18.91 -10.76
N ARG A 201 27.37 -20.11 -11.06
CA ARG A 201 28.11 -21.32 -10.73
C ARG A 201 29.42 -21.19 -11.50
N THR A 202 30.51 -20.90 -10.78
CA THR A 202 31.85 -21.07 -11.29
C THR A 202 31.92 -22.51 -11.77
N VAL A 203 31.89 -22.67 -13.10
CA VAL A 203 32.22 -23.94 -13.74
C VAL A 203 33.69 -24.16 -13.34
N HIS A 204 33.88 -25.07 -12.40
CA HIS A 204 35.22 -25.54 -12.08
C HIS A 204 35.67 -26.29 -13.34
N ASP A 205 36.55 -25.67 -14.10
CA ASP A 205 37.20 -26.30 -15.26
C ASP A 205 38.13 -27.40 -14.72
N PRO A 206 37.84 -28.69 -14.99
CA PRO A 206 38.69 -29.79 -14.52
C PRO A 206 39.93 -30.01 -15.43
N SER A 207 40.26 -29.08 -16.32
CA SER A 207 41.37 -29.25 -17.29
C SER A 207 42.66 -28.58 -16.77
N GLY A 208 43.09 -28.93 -15.56
CA GLY A 208 44.44 -28.66 -15.05
C GLY A 208 45.35 -29.84 -15.28
N GLU A 209 45.54 -30.29 -16.57
CA GLU A 209 46.61 -31.22 -16.88
C GLU A 209 47.92 -30.45 -17.07
N SER A 210 48.84 -30.76 -16.18
CA SER A 210 50.27 -30.42 -16.24
C SER A 210 50.93 -31.00 -17.49
N LEU A 211 51.72 -30.20 -18.17
CA LEU A 211 52.93 -30.63 -18.89
C LEU A 211 54.06 -29.66 -18.53
#